data_019085d0c5a0d300d6554569007871e8
#
_entry.id   019085d0c5a0d300d6554569007871e8
#
_cell.length_a   1.000
_cell.length_b   1.000
_cell.length_c   1.000
_cell.angle_alpha   90.00
_cell.angle_beta   90.00
_cell.angle_gamma   90.00
#
_symmetry.space_group_name_H-M   'P 1'
#
loop_
_entity.id
_entity.type
_entity.pdbx_description
1 polymer ?
#
loop_
_entity_poly.entity_id
_entity_poly.type
_entity_poly.pdbx_seq_one_letter_code
_entity_poly.pdbx_strand_id
1 'polypeptide(L)'
;SRKESDVDLNVKERFARIVASGSLMESNDDNLQMKYADKANTVYPFHNTNTKHAGYAMLSTMLIDKFKATGDIRMFYYAKPAKAKLDAGVTADSWDAYIGTDPSLPFEQIEKAYATEQYSGFNARYTDYPSGEPVVRLGYAEQNFILAEAAVRGWISGDATTYYKKAIRAHMEFIAANTPDEEIYHHGHPLTQEAIAAFLETPAIQLSGEREGDLEKILTQRYLASFMQHPYDVYYDYRRTGYPILPINPATNRNTMNDRLPMRWMYPKSESDYNLEHQNEALQRQFGGVDDVNKLMWILQ
;
A
#
# COMPACT_ATOMS: atom_id res chain seq x y z
N SER A 1 8.89 -3.39 -14.25
CA SER A 1 9.00 -3.15 -15.69
C SER A 1 10.43 -3.21 -16.16
N ARG A 2 10.64 -3.56 -17.42
CA ARG A 2 11.95 -3.60 -18.03
C ARG A 2 12.67 -2.26 -17.99
N LYS A 3 13.99 -2.30 -18.09
CA LYS A 3 14.85 -1.11 -18.01
C LYS A 3 14.44 -0.04 -19.02
N GLU A 4 14.56 1.21 -18.61
CA GLU A 4 14.42 2.37 -19.49
C GLU A 4 15.25 2.27 -20.77
N SER A 5 16.35 1.52 -20.71
CA SER A 5 17.31 1.30 -21.82
C SER A 5 16.87 0.23 -22.82
N ASP A 6 15.73 -0.43 -22.65
CA ASP A 6 15.24 -1.42 -23.63
C ASP A 6 14.73 -0.69 -24.88
N VAL A 7 15.55 -0.72 -25.91
CA VAL A 7 15.28 -0.01 -27.19
C VAL A 7 14.10 -0.58 -27.95
N ASP A 8 13.80 -1.88 -27.80
CA ASP A 8 12.70 -2.52 -28.51
C ASP A 8 11.34 -2.13 -27.89
N LEU A 9 11.31 -1.94 -26.58
CA LEU A 9 10.10 -1.56 -25.86
C LEU A 9 9.84 -0.06 -25.91
N ASN A 10 10.89 0.76 -25.98
CA ASN A 10 10.81 2.23 -25.97
C ASN A 10 9.79 2.77 -24.93
N VAL A 11 9.91 2.29 -23.70
CA VAL A 11 8.89 2.48 -22.65
C VAL A 11 8.64 3.95 -22.34
N LYS A 12 9.70 4.74 -22.26
CA LYS A 12 9.64 6.17 -21.96
C LYS A 12 8.81 6.94 -23.00
N GLU A 13 9.11 6.74 -24.26
CA GLU A 13 8.44 7.45 -25.35
C GLU A 13 6.97 7.02 -25.51
N ARG A 14 6.70 5.70 -25.33
CA ARG A 14 5.33 5.18 -25.32
C ARG A 14 4.53 5.76 -24.17
N PHE A 15 5.10 5.83 -22.97
CA PHE A 15 4.45 6.43 -21.81
C PHE A 15 4.16 7.91 -22.05
N ALA A 16 5.16 8.68 -22.48
CA ALA A 16 4.98 10.10 -22.79
C ALA A 16 3.88 10.35 -23.82
N ARG A 17 3.81 9.52 -24.86
CA ARG A 17 2.75 9.62 -25.89
C ARG A 17 1.36 9.34 -25.32
N ILE A 18 1.20 8.35 -24.44
CA ILE A 18 -0.07 8.05 -23.77
C ILE A 18 -0.50 9.26 -22.95
N VAL A 19 0.39 9.81 -22.13
CA VAL A 19 0.09 11.00 -21.33
C VAL A 19 -0.28 12.20 -22.21
N ALA A 20 0.45 12.42 -23.30
CA ALA A 20 0.19 13.51 -24.26
C ALA A 20 -1.13 13.34 -25.04
N SER A 21 -1.72 12.12 -25.09
CA SER A 21 -3.02 11.91 -25.72
C SER A 21 -4.18 12.60 -24.98
N GLY A 22 -3.99 12.97 -23.71
CA GLY A 22 -4.96 13.70 -22.91
C GLY A 22 -6.15 12.88 -22.40
N SER A 23 -6.18 11.56 -22.64
CA SER A 23 -7.25 10.67 -22.15
C SER A 23 -6.93 10.14 -20.75
N LEU A 24 -6.82 11.05 -19.78
CA LEU A 24 -6.51 10.75 -18.39
C LEU A 24 -7.71 11.07 -17.49
N MET A 25 -7.78 10.43 -16.33
CA MET A 25 -8.78 10.76 -15.31
C MET A 25 -8.58 12.19 -14.82
N GLU A 26 -9.67 12.90 -14.57
CA GLU A 26 -9.68 14.29 -14.12
C GLU A 26 -10.02 14.45 -12.63
N SER A 27 -10.74 13.48 -12.06
CA SER A 27 -11.16 13.48 -10.66
C SER A 27 -11.42 12.08 -10.12
N ASN A 28 -11.77 11.98 -8.83
CA ASN A 28 -12.25 10.74 -8.21
C ASN A 28 -13.56 10.20 -8.81
N ASP A 29 -14.32 11.01 -9.53
CA ASP A 29 -15.55 10.59 -10.19
C ASP A 29 -15.25 9.65 -11.38
N ASP A 30 -14.05 9.71 -11.92
CA ASP A 30 -13.57 8.82 -12.99
C ASP A 30 -13.06 7.46 -12.47
N ASN A 31 -13.06 7.25 -11.15
CA ASN A 31 -12.58 5.99 -10.58
C ASN A 31 -13.42 4.80 -11.07
N LEU A 32 -12.76 3.81 -11.66
CA LEU A 32 -13.36 2.49 -11.84
C LEU A 32 -13.35 1.77 -10.50
N GLN A 33 -14.51 1.76 -9.82
CA GLN A 33 -14.62 1.26 -8.46
C GLN A 33 -15.88 0.44 -8.24
N MET A 34 -15.81 -0.51 -7.30
CA MET A 34 -16.95 -1.26 -6.82
C MET A 34 -17.38 -0.70 -5.46
N LYS A 35 -18.65 -0.31 -5.34
CA LYS A 35 -19.23 0.15 -4.09
C LYS A 35 -20.03 -0.97 -3.43
N TYR A 36 -19.95 -1.03 -2.11
CA TYR A 36 -20.75 -1.92 -1.28
C TYR A 36 -22.00 -1.20 -0.76
N ALA A 37 -22.96 -1.96 -0.24
CA ALA A 37 -24.20 -1.41 0.27
C ALA A 37 -24.69 -2.22 1.46
N ASP A 38 -25.49 -1.59 2.34
CA ASP A 38 -26.18 -2.25 3.44
C ASP A 38 -27.37 -3.08 2.96
N LYS A 39 -27.06 -4.15 2.23
CA LYS A 39 -28.02 -5.14 1.74
C LYS A 39 -27.39 -6.52 1.79
N ALA A 40 -28.22 -7.56 1.96
CA ALA A 40 -27.75 -8.94 1.97
C ALA A 40 -26.86 -9.24 0.76
N ASN A 41 -25.70 -9.86 1.01
CA ASN A 41 -24.67 -10.25 0.04
C ASN A 41 -23.94 -9.08 -0.66
N THR A 42 -24.14 -7.83 -0.25
CA THR A 42 -23.45 -6.65 -0.81
C THR A 42 -22.72 -5.82 0.23
N VAL A 43 -22.69 -6.28 1.46
CA VAL A 43 -21.97 -5.64 2.58
C VAL A 43 -20.45 -5.76 2.34
N TYR A 44 -19.69 -4.79 2.82
CA TYR A 44 -18.25 -4.77 2.74
C TYR A 44 -17.63 -6.08 3.30
N PRO A 45 -16.67 -6.71 2.64
CA PRO A 45 -16.17 -8.04 3.02
C PRO A 45 -15.60 -8.16 4.43
N PHE A 46 -15.06 -7.07 4.99
CA PHE A 46 -14.50 -7.02 6.34
C PHE A 46 -15.49 -6.58 7.41
N HIS A 47 -16.74 -6.28 7.03
CA HIS A 47 -17.78 -5.96 7.99
C HIS A 47 -18.00 -7.12 9.00
N ASN A 48 -18.28 -6.79 10.25
CA ASN A 48 -18.37 -7.73 11.36
C ASN A 48 -19.43 -8.84 11.20
N THR A 49 -20.42 -8.65 10.35
CA THR A 49 -21.35 -9.72 9.96
C THR A 49 -20.68 -10.84 9.17
N ASN A 50 -19.50 -10.60 8.60
CA ASN A 50 -18.69 -11.60 7.91
C ASN A 50 -17.51 -12.01 8.81
N THR A 51 -17.78 -12.88 9.78
CA THR A 51 -16.87 -13.28 10.86
C THR A 51 -15.52 -13.91 10.42
N LYS A 52 -15.32 -14.12 9.12
CA LYS A 52 -14.14 -14.86 8.63
C LYS A 52 -12.87 -14.01 8.54
N HIS A 53 -12.95 -12.68 8.57
CA HIS A 53 -11.82 -11.82 8.19
C HIS A 53 -11.34 -10.83 9.25
N ALA A 54 -12.18 -10.41 10.20
CA ALA A 54 -11.86 -9.30 11.10
C ALA A 54 -11.20 -9.69 12.44
N GLY A 55 -11.31 -10.96 12.86
CA GLY A 55 -11.00 -11.34 14.25
C GLY A 55 -9.53 -11.30 14.66
N TYR A 56 -8.60 -11.34 13.70
CA TYR A 56 -7.16 -11.43 13.98
C TYR A 56 -6.32 -10.40 13.23
N ALA A 57 -6.94 -9.34 12.75
CA ALA A 57 -6.22 -8.31 12.00
C ALA A 57 -5.43 -7.40 12.93
N MET A 58 -4.11 -7.43 12.79
CA MET A 58 -3.17 -6.53 13.44
C MET A 58 -2.49 -5.69 12.37
N LEU A 59 -2.53 -4.37 12.49
CA LEU A 59 -1.86 -3.49 11.54
C LEU A 59 -0.35 -3.50 11.79
N SER A 60 0.44 -3.43 10.71
CA SER A 60 1.90 -3.49 10.82
C SER A 60 2.51 -2.20 11.34
N THR A 61 3.66 -2.32 12.03
CA THR A 61 4.52 -1.19 12.39
C THR A 61 4.85 -0.36 11.17
N MET A 62 5.14 -0.99 10.04
CA MET A 62 5.46 -0.31 8.81
C MET A 62 4.37 0.66 8.35
N LEU A 63 3.10 0.33 8.53
CA LEU A 63 1.98 1.21 8.20
C LEU A 63 1.84 2.33 9.25
N ILE A 64 1.72 1.95 10.52
CA ILE A 64 1.49 2.88 11.62
C ILE A 64 2.63 3.88 11.78
N ASP A 65 3.89 3.41 11.74
CA ASP A 65 5.05 4.26 11.96
C ASP A 65 5.28 5.24 10.80
N LYS A 66 4.95 4.87 9.56
CA LYS A 66 5.01 5.80 8.42
C LYS A 66 3.98 6.92 8.53
N PHE A 67 2.77 6.62 8.97
CA PHE A 67 1.77 7.65 9.26
C PHE A 67 2.24 8.60 10.37
N LYS A 68 2.75 8.06 11.48
CA LYS A 68 3.26 8.85 12.59
C LYS A 68 4.45 9.73 12.18
N ALA A 69 5.40 9.17 11.43
CA ALA A 69 6.59 9.89 10.98
C ALA A 69 6.27 11.10 10.09
N THR A 70 5.15 11.07 9.39
CA THR A 70 4.72 12.16 8.50
C THR A 70 3.63 13.04 9.10
N GLY A 71 3.05 12.67 10.24
CA GLY A 71 1.88 13.35 10.80
C GLY A 71 0.64 13.17 9.94
N ASP A 72 0.51 12.04 9.28
CA ASP A 72 -0.55 11.76 8.31
C ASP A 72 -1.81 11.25 9.03
N ILE A 73 -2.83 12.10 9.10
CA ILE A 73 -4.07 11.82 9.83
C ILE A 73 -4.94 10.71 9.23
N ARG A 74 -4.60 10.20 8.02
CA ARG A 74 -5.25 8.98 7.49
C ARG A 74 -5.08 7.79 8.43
N MET A 75 -4.06 7.79 9.31
CA MET A 75 -3.90 6.76 10.33
C MET A 75 -5.17 6.55 11.15
N PHE A 76 -5.83 7.63 11.54
CA PHE A 76 -7.05 7.58 12.36
C PHE A 76 -8.24 6.97 11.63
N TYR A 77 -8.23 6.95 10.29
CA TYR A 77 -9.23 6.28 9.46
C TYR A 77 -8.89 4.82 9.15
N TYR A 78 -7.62 4.43 9.28
CA TYR A 78 -7.18 3.07 8.96
C TYR A 78 -7.16 2.16 10.18
N ALA A 79 -6.79 2.72 11.31
CA ALA A 79 -6.54 2.01 12.54
C ALA A 79 -7.55 2.36 13.65
N LYS A 80 -7.91 1.37 14.45
CA LYS A 80 -8.49 1.63 15.75
C LYS A 80 -7.37 1.76 16.80
N PRO A 81 -7.56 2.54 17.87
CA PRO A 81 -6.60 2.63 18.96
C PRO A 81 -6.39 1.26 19.61
N ALA A 82 -5.18 0.98 20.07
CA ALA A 82 -4.86 -0.23 20.82
C ALA A 82 -5.57 -0.25 22.16
N LYS A 83 -6.28 -1.33 22.47
CA LYS A 83 -7.05 -1.41 23.71
C LYS A 83 -6.17 -1.26 24.95
N ALA A 84 -4.97 -1.84 24.95
CA ALA A 84 -4.02 -1.68 26.05
C ALA A 84 -3.65 -0.21 26.33
N LYS A 85 -3.65 0.66 25.31
CA LYS A 85 -3.40 2.09 25.46
C LYS A 85 -4.60 2.82 26.03
N LEU A 86 -5.80 2.50 25.56
CA LEU A 86 -7.04 3.05 26.11
C LEU A 86 -7.22 2.67 27.57
N ASP A 87 -6.96 1.41 27.95
CA ASP A 87 -7.00 0.93 29.32
C ASP A 87 -5.98 1.64 30.23
N ALA A 88 -4.87 2.11 29.65
CA ALA A 88 -3.85 2.93 30.33
C ALA A 88 -4.19 4.43 30.39
N GLY A 89 -5.38 4.83 29.91
CA GLY A 89 -5.86 6.21 29.96
C GLY A 89 -5.41 7.10 28.80
N VAL A 90 -4.80 6.55 27.75
CA VAL A 90 -4.49 7.30 26.52
C VAL A 90 -5.77 7.48 25.73
N THR A 91 -6.06 8.70 25.27
CA THR A 91 -7.26 9.01 24.51
C THR A 91 -7.15 8.58 23.04
N ALA A 92 -8.28 8.30 22.37
CA ALA A 92 -8.31 7.78 20.99
C ALA A 92 -7.80 8.77 19.95
N ASP A 93 -7.82 10.07 20.22
CA ASP A 93 -7.28 11.14 19.39
C ASP A 93 -5.74 11.27 19.48
N SER A 94 -5.12 10.60 20.46
CA SER A 94 -3.67 10.62 20.62
C SER A 94 -2.98 9.66 19.65
N TRP A 95 -1.91 10.12 19.00
CA TRP A 95 -1.02 9.28 18.20
C TRP A 95 -0.44 8.10 19.00
N ASP A 96 -0.26 8.26 20.31
CA ASP A 96 0.28 7.23 21.21
C ASP A 96 -0.69 6.08 21.46
N ALA A 97 -1.97 6.24 21.13
CA ALA A 97 -2.96 5.18 21.22
C ALA A 97 -2.80 4.10 20.14
N TYR A 98 -2.00 4.34 19.10
CA TYR A 98 -1.88 3.45 17.96
C TYR A 98 -0.54 2.69 18.00
N ILE A 99 -0.61 1.38 17.89
CA ILE A 99 0.55 0.48 17.95
C ILE A 99 0.52 -0.45 16.73
N GLY A 100 1.55 -0.41 15.92
CA GLY A 100 1.77 -1.42 14.88
C GLY A 100 2.41 -2.68 15.47
N THR A 101 2.19 -3.81 14.82
CA THR A 101 2.89 -5.07 15.11
C THR A 101 3.89 -5.36 14.01
N ASP A 102 5.13 -5.65 14.36
CA ASP A 102 6.14 -6.03 13.38
C ASP A 102 5.88 -7.47 12.90
N PRO A 103 5.51 -7.66 11.62
CA PRO A 103 5.20 -8.99 11.07
C PRO A 103 6.44 -9.86 10.90
N SER A 104 7.65 -9.32 11.04
CA SER A 104 8.91 -10.05 10.94
C SER A 104 9.34 -10.71 12.25
N LEU A 105 8.66 -10.44 13.36
CA LEU A 105 8.95 -11.03 14.66
C LEU A 105 8.63 -12.54 14.70
N PRO A 106 9.25 -13.30 15.62
CA PRO A 106 8.82 -14.65 15.93
C PRO A 106 7.33 -14.70 16.31
N PHE A 107 6.63 -15.74 15.87
CA PHE A 107 5.18 -15.89 16.09
C PHE A 107 4.76 -15.73 17.57
N GLU A 108 5.55 -16.26 18.50
CA GLU A 108 5.31 -16.12 19.94
C GLU A 108 5.22 -14.65 20.40
N GLN A 109 6.04 -13.77 19.82
CA GLN A 109 6.01 -12.34 20.15
C GLN A 109 4.78 -11.65 19.57
N ILE A 110 4.38 -12.05 18.36
CA ILE A 110 3.15 -11.57 17.72
C ILE A 110 1.93 -12.03 18.52
N GLU A 111 1.88 -13.30 18.93
CA GLU A 111 0.83 -13.86 19.77
C GLU A 111 0.74 -13.15 21.13
N LYS A 112 1.89 -12.84 21.74
CA LYS A 112 1.92 -12.08 22.99
C LYS A 112 1.33 -10.69 22.81
N ALA A 113 1.69 -9.97 21.75
CA ALA A 113 1.11 -8.64 21.43
C ALA A 113 -0.41 -8.74 21.26
N TYR A 114 -0.89 -9.78 20.58
CA TYR A 114 -2.33 -10.06 20.45
C TYR A 114 -2.99 -10.34 21.81
N ALA A 115 -2.46 -11.26 22.59
CA ALA A 115 -3.02 -11.65 23.89
C ALA A 115 -3.05 -10.52 24.91
N THR A 116 -2.13 -9.55 24.80
CA THR A 116 -2.07 -8.37 25.67
C THR A 116 -2.71 -7.13 25.07
N GLU A 117 -3.41 -7.25 23.94
CA GLU A 117 -4.10 -6.18 23.23
C GLU A 117 -3.21 -4.95 22.90
N GLN A 118 -1.89 -5.20 22.75
CA GLN A 118 -0.88 -4.20 22.40
C GLN A 118 -0.72 -4.07 20.88
N TYR A 119 -1.82 -3.84 20.18
CA TYR A 119 -1.84 -3.65 18.75
C TYR A 119 -3.04 -2.81 18.32
N SER A 120 -2.92 -2.16 17.17
CA SER A 120 -4.04 -1.55 16.45
C SER A 120 -4.59 -2.49 15.41
N GLY A 121 -5.91 -2.68 15.41
CA GLY A 121 -6.64 -3.40 14.38
C GLY A 121 -7.27 -2.44 13.36
N PHE A 122 -8.15 -2.97 12.51
CA PHE A 122 -8.91 -2.16 11.57
C PHE A 122 -9.80 -1.15 12.27
N ASN A 123 -9.89 0.06 11.70
CA ASN A 123 -10.85 1.07 12.12
C ASN A 123 -12.30 0.57 11.92
N ALA A 124 -13.23 1.09 12.73
CA ALA A 124 -14.65 0.76 12.66
C ALA A 124 -15.28 1.02 11.27
N ARG A 125 -14.73 1.93 10.46
CA ARG A 125 -15.18 2.17 9.09
C ARG A 125 -15.08 0.91 8.19
N TYR A 126 -14.20 -0.03 8.50
CA TYR A 126 -14.07 -1.30 7.79
C TYR A 126 -14.90 -2.42 8.42
N THR A 127 -15.10 -2.38 9.74
CA THR A 127 -15.71 -3.48 10.47
C THR A 127 -17.17 -3.24 10.83
N ASP A 128 -17.59 -2.00 11.06
CA ASP A 128 -18.90 -1.67 11.61
C ASP A 128 -19.75 -0.82 10.65
N TYR A 129 -19.15 -0.26 9.59
CA TYR A 129 -19.87 0.45 8.54
C TYR A 129 -20.16 -0.50 7.37
N PRO A 130 -21.45 -0.82 7.07
CA PRO A 130 -21.80 -1.87 6.10
C PRO A 130 -21.30 -1.59 4.67
N SER A 131 -21.26 -0.33 4.27
CA SER A 131 -20.72 0.05 2.96
C SER A 131 -19.19 0.05 2.92
N GLY A 132 -18.53 0.13 4.09
CA GLY A 132 -17.09 0.14 4.19
C GLY A 132 -16.43 1.18 3.28
N GLU A 133 -15.43 0.73 2.53
CA GLU A 133 -14.74 1.54 1.53
C GLU A 133 -14.92 0.94 0.13
N PRO A 134 -15.21 1.75 -0.91
CA PRO A 134 -15.23 1.25 -2.28
C PRO A 134 -13.88 0.65 -2.67
N VAL A 135 -13.90 -0.48 -3.40
CA VAL A 135 -12.67 -1.05 -3.97
C VAL A 135 -12.41 -0.42 -5.33
N VAL A 136 -11.35 0.35 -5.41
CA VAL A 136 -10.90 1.03 -6.64
C VAL A 136 -10.05 0.04 -7.46
N ARG A 137 -10.29 -0.04 -8.77
CA ARG A 137 -9.49 -0.85 -9.69
C ARG A 137 -8.57 -0.01 -10.56
N LEU A 138 -9.05 1.15 -11.00
CA LEU A 138 -8.25 2.18 -11.64
C LEU A 138 -8.67 3.49 -10.99
N GLY A 139 -7.75 4.21 -10.41
CA GLY A 139 -8.05 5.37 -9.58
C GLY A 139 -7.27 6.62 -9.96
N TYR A 140 -7.92 7.76 -9.77
CA TYR A 140 -7.32 9.08 -10.02
C TYR A 140 -6.10 9.35 -9.15
N ALA A 141 -6.16 8.96 -7.87
CA ALA A 141 -5.01 9.07 -6.97
C ALA A 141 -3.83 8.24 -7.47
N GLU A 142 -4.08 6.98 -7.84
CA GLU A 142 -3.09 6.05 -8.40
C GLU A 142 -2.46 6.60 -9.68
N GLN A 143 -3.27 7.08 -10.62
CA GLN A 143 -2.78 7.72 -11.83
C GLN A 143 -1.82 8.87 -11.53
N ASN A 144 -2.14 9.73 -10.55
CA ASN A 144 -1.29 10.86 -10.21
C ASN A 144 0.01 10.42 -9.51
N PHE A 145 0.03 9.35 -8.71
CA PHE A 145 1.29 8.77 -8.22
C PHE A 145 2.17 8.25 -9.36
N ILE A 146 1.58 7.58 -10.36
CA ILE A 146 2.31 7.10 -11.55
C ILE A 146 2.89 8.28 -12.33
N LEU A 147 2.13 9.37 -12.50
CA LEU A 147 2.60 10.59 -13.20
C LEU A 147 3.70 11.29 -12.41
N ALA A 148 3.60 11.35 -11.08
CA ALA A 148 4.65 11.91 -10.22
C ALA A 148 5.96 11.12 -10.36
N GLU A 149 5.91 9.80 -10.30
CA GLU A 149 7.08 8.93 -10.52
C GLU A 149 7.67 9.15 -11.92
N ALA A 150 6.83 9.19 -12.94
CA ALA A 150 7.26 9.39 -14.32
C ALA A 150 7.94 10.76 -14.54
N ALA A 151 7.44 11.80 -13.86
CA ALA A 151 8.04 13.14 -13.91
C ALA A 151 9.42 13.17 -13.21
N VAL A 152 9.55 12.56 -12.01
CA VAL A 152 10.86 12.42 -11.32
C VAL A 152 11.86 11.64 -12.17
N ARG A 153 11.39 10.61 -12.89
CA ARG A 153 12.25 9.83 -13.82
C ARG A 153 12.59 10.56 -15.13
N GLY A 154 11.96 11.72 -15.36
CA GLY A 154 12.14 12.46 -16.62
C GLY A 154 11.51 11.75 -17.84
N TRP A 155 10.46 10.97 -17.63
CA TRP A 155 9.73 10.30 -18.72
C TRP A 155 8.69 11.22 -19.36
N ILE A 156 8.16 12.16 -18.57
CA ILE A 156 7.24 13.21 -19.03
C ILE A 156 7.73 14.58 -18.57
N SER A 157 7.33 15.61 -19.30
CA SER A 157 7.40 16.99 -18.83
C SER A 157 6.27 17.25 -17.84
N GLY A 158 6.54 18.09 -16.84
CA GLY A 158 5.56 18.43 -15.81
C GLY A 158 6.20 18.44 -14.43
N ASP A 159 5.51 19.07 -13.49
CA ASP A 159 6.00 19.19 -12.12
C ASP A 159 5.58 17.97 -11.29
N ALA A 160 6.57 17.19 -10.87
CA ALA A 160 6.37 16.00 -10.03
C ALA A 160 5.64 16.34 -8.73
N THR A 161 5.94 17.49 -8.12
CA THR A 161 5.30 17.96 -6.88
C THR A 161 3.80 18.16 -7.06
N THR A 162 3.41 18.72 -8.19
CA THR A 162 1.99 18.92 -8.52
C THR A 162 1.24 17.59 -8.62
N TYR A 163 1.77 16.60 -9.34
CA TYR A 163 1.16 15.27 -9.43
C TYR A 163 1.13 14.56 -8.08
N TYR A 164 2.21 14.62 -7.34
CA TYR A 164 2.34 14.01 -6.03
C TYR A 164 1.32 14.57 -5.02
N LYS A 165 1.22 15.90 -4.92
CA LYS A 165 0.23 16.56 -4.05
C LYS A 165 -1.20 16.28 -4.50
N LYS A 166 -1.46 16.21 -5.81
CA LYS A 166 -2.77 15.80 -6.35
C LYS A 166 -3.13 14.37 -5.93
N ALA A 167 -2.19 13.44 -6.00
CA ALA A 167 -2.42 12.05 -5.62
C ALA A 167 -2.81 11.92 -4.15
N ILE A 168 -2.06 12.57 -3.25
CA ILE A 168 -2.34 12.56 -1.81
C ILE A 168 -3.70 13.20 -1.53
N ARG A 169 -3.97 14.38 -2.09
CA ARG A 169 -5.25 15.09 -1.94
C ARG A 169 -6.40 14.21 -2.39
N ALA A 170 -6.34 13.67 -3.61
CA ALA A 170 -7.39 12.84 -4.16
C ALA A 170 -7.68 11.62 -3.29
N HIS A 171 -6.64 11.00 -2.72
CA HIS A 171 -6.82 9.87 -1.83
C HIS A 171 -7.44 10.27 -0.49
N MET A 172 -7.03 11.38 0.12
CA MET A 172 -7.64 11.88 1.35
C MET A 172 -9.11 12.27 1.13
N GLU A 173 -9.42 12.94 0.03
CA GLU A 173 -10.80 13.28 -0.36
C GLU A 173 -11.65 12.03 -0.64
N PHE A 174 -11.05 10.99 -1.23
CA PHE A 174 -11.72 9.71 -1.41
C PHE A 174 -12.10 9.06 -0.08
N ILE A 175 -11.20 9.06 0.91
CA ILE A 175 -11.50 8.56 2.25
C ILE A 175 -12.63 9.38 2.90
N ALA A 176 -12.53 10.70 2.89
CA ALA A 176 -13.54 11.59 3.46
C ALA A 176 -14.92 11.38 2.82
N ALA A 177 -14.98 11.28 1.49
CA ALA A 177 -16.24 11.10 0.76
C ALA A 177 -16.92 9.73 0.98
N ASN A 178 -16.15 8.72 1.43
CA ASN A 178 -16.64 7.36 1.64
C ASN A 178 -16.65 6.93 3.12
N THR A 179 -16.55 7.88 4.05
CA THR A 179 -16.63 7.62 5.48
C THR A 179 -17.61 8.60 6.11
N PRO A 180 -18.59 8.14 6.91
CA PRO A 180 -19.44 9.05 7.65
C PRO A 180 -18.61 9.96 8.58
N ASP A 181 -19.00 11.22 8.72
CA ASP A 181 -18.35 12.18 9.61
C ASP A 181 -18.79 11.92 11.07
N GLU A 182 -18.21 10.88 11.66
CA GLU A 182 -18.51 10.45 13.02
C GLU A 182 -17.20 10.18 13.78
N GLU A 183 -17.17 10.54 15.07
CA GLU A 183 -16.00 10.41 15.95
C GLU A 183 -15.39 9.01 15.96
N ILE A 184 -16.23 7.97 15.87
CA ILE A 184 -15.78 6.58 15.86
C ILE A 184 -14.90 6.23 14.64
N TYR A 185 -15.01 6.98 13.54
CA TYR A 185 -14.27 6.72 12.30
C TYR A 185 -13.04 7.59 12.13
N HIS A 186 -13.00 8.79 12.73
CA HIS A 186 -11.89 9.74 12.55
C HIS A 186 -11.18 10.12 13.86
N HIS A 187 -11.70 9.68 15.02
CA HIS A 187 -11.07 9.86 16.33
C HIS A 187 -10.57 11.29 16.60
N GLY A 188 -11.38 12.30 16.30
CA GLY A 188 -11.03 13.73 16.49
C GLY A 188 -10.20 14.35 15.36
N HIS A 189 -9.91 13.61 14.30
CA HIS A 189 -9.09 14.09 13.17
C HIS A 189 -9.83 14.07 11.82
N PRO A 190 -10.89 14.88 11.63
CA PRO A 190 -11.65 14.86 10.38
C PRO A 190 -10.79 15.33 9.19
N LEU A 191 -10.93 14.63 8.05
CA LEU A 191 -10.28 14.99 6.79
C LEU A 191 -11.03 16.15 6.11
N THR A 192 -10.97 17.34 6.71
CA THR A 192 -11.51 18.57 6.11
C THR A 192 -10.59 19.09 5.01
N GLN A 193 -11.11 19.98 4.16
CA GLN A 193 -10.29 20.61 3.10
C GLN A 193 -9.10 21.39 3.69
N GLU A 194 -9.29 22.02 4.85
CA GLU A 194 -8.27 22.75 5.57
C GLU A 194 -7.18 21.80 6.10
N ALA A 195 -7.59 20.69 6.72
CA ALA A 195 -6.65 19.67 7.23
C ALA A 195 -5.83 19.04 6.11
N ILE A 196 -6.48 18.72 4.98
CA ILE A 196 -5.80 18.19 3.78
C ILE A 196 -4.81 19.22 3.23
N ALA A 197 -5.24 20.49 3.10
CA ALA A 197 -4.36 21.56 2.61
C ALA A 197 -3.16 21.77 3.53
N ALA A 198 -3.36 21.78 4.85
CA ALA A 198 -2.29 21.91 5.83
C ALA A 198 -1.29 20.74 5.75
N PHE A 199 -1.77 19.50 5.64
CA PHE A 199 -0.91 18.33 5.49
C PHE A 199 -0.03 18.42 4.24
N LEU A 200 -0.58 18.86 3.11
CA LEU A 200 0.16 19.01 1.85
C LEU A 200 1.29 20.04 1.90
N GLU A 201 1.31 20.91 2.89
CA GLU A 201 2.38 21.90 3.11
C GLU A 201 3.40 21.47 4.18
N THR A 202 3.21 20.31 4.81
CA THR A 202 4.17 19.82 5.82
C THR A 202 5.53 19.49 5.20
N PRO A 203 6.66 19.77 5.89
CA PRO A 203 8.00 19.43 5.39
C PRO A 203 8.20 17.96 5.10
N ALA A 204 7.49 17.07 5.82
CA ALA A 204 7.63 15.63 5.73
C ALA A 204 7.31 15.09 4.32
N ILE A 205 6.38 15.74 3.61
CA ILE A 205 5.97 15.28 2.26
C ILE A 205 6.53 16.16 1.12
N GLN A 206 7.25 17.25 1.39
CA GLN A 206 7.81 18.07 0.30
C GLN A 206 8.86 17.28 -0.48
N LEU A 207 8.78 17.30 -1.82
CA LEU A 207 9.83 16.78 -2.68
C LEU A 207 11.02 17.74 -2.66
N SER A 208 12.23 17.20 -2.74
CA SER A 208 13.49 17.93 -2.62
C SER A 208 14.16 18.25 -3.96
N GLY A 209 13.72 17.58 -5.04
CA GLY A 209 14.39 17.57 -6.33
C GLY A 209 15.51 16.51 -6.41
N GLU A 210 15.79 15.80 -5.31
CA GLU A 210 16.73 14.68 -5.29
C GLU A 210 15.98 13.40 -5.68
N ARG A 211 16.42 12.76 -6.79
CA ARG A 211 15.64 11.71 -7.49
C ARG A 211 15.28 10.54 -6.58
N GLU A 212 16.23 9.95 -5.89
CA GLU A 212 15.98 8.72 -5.12
C GLU A 212 15.12 9.00 -3.88
N GLY A 213 15.38 10.10 -3.17
CA GLY A 213 14.58 10.52 -2.04
C GLY A 213 13.14 10.90 -2.44
N ASP A 214 12.96 11.53 -3.59
CA ASP A 214 11.64 11.87 -4.10
C ASP A 214 10.87 10.62 -4.55
N LEU A 215 11.55 9.63 -5.19
CA LEU A 215 10.95 8.34 -5.50
C LEU A 215 10.52 7.58 -4.24
N GLU A 216 11.35 7.56 -3.20
CA GLU A 216 11.00 6.95 -1.92
C GLU A 216 9.74 7.58 -1.32
N LYS A 217 9.64 8.92 -1.32
CA LYS A 217 8.46 9.64 -0.80
C LYS A 217 7.20 9.31 -1.61
N ILE A 218 7.28 9.36 -2.93
CA ILE A 218 6.15 9.08 -3.82
C ILE A 218 5.66 7.64 -3.62
N LEU A 219 6.58 6.67 -3.64
CA LEU A 219 6.23 5.24 -3.49
C LEU A 219 5.78 4.88 -2.08
N THR A 220 6.29 5.58 -1.05
CA THR A 220 5.77 5.46 0.31
C THR A 220 4.33 5.96 0.42
N GLN A 221 4.01 7.13 -0.14
CA GLN A 221 2.65 7.66 -0.14
C GLN A 221 1.69 6.79 -0.97
N ARG A 222 2.17 6.23 -2.09
CA ARG A 222 1.42 5.26 -2.88
C ARG A 222 1.15 3.97 -2.08
N TYR A 223 2.14 3.47 -1.31
CA TYR A 223 1.94 2.36 -0.38
C TYR A 223 0.83 2.65 0.65
N LEU A 224 0.86 3.82 1.28
CA LEU A 224 -0.16 4.22 2.25
C LEU A 224 -1.56 4.32 1.61
N ALA A 225 -1.64 4.79 0.35
CA ALA A 225 -2.89 4.85 -0.40
C ALA A 225 -3.40 3.48 -0.89
N SER A 226 -2.53 2.47 -0.97
CA SER A 226 -2.89 1.12 -1.42
C SER A 226 -3.51 0.25 -0.31
N PHE A 227 -3.60 0.76 0.93
CA PHE A 227 -4.16 0.02 2.05
C PHE A 227 -5.60 -0.44 1.74
N MET A 228 -5.87 -1.74 1.90
CA MET A 228 -7.15 -2.40 1.60
C MET A 228 -7.61 -2.31 0.13
N GLN A 229 -6.77 -1.77 -0.79
CA GLN A 229 -7.09 -1.58 -2.20
C GLN A 229 -6.31 -2.53 -3.11
N HIS A 230 -4.97 -2.46 -3.09
CA HIS A 230 -4.08 -3.12 -4.05
C HIS A 230 -2.94 -3.87 -3.36
N PRO A 231 -3.20 -5.04 -2.74
CA PRO A 231 -2.22 -5.71 -1.89
C PRO A 231 -0.95 -6.16 -2.63
N TYR A 232 -1.03 -6.46 -3.91
CA TYR A 232 0.11 -6.92 -4.70
C TYR A 232 0.88 -5.80 -5.40
N ASP A 233 0.27 -4.65 -5.65
CA ASP A 233 0.90 -3.55 -6.39
C ASP A 233 2.10 -3.00 -5.62
N VAL A 234 1.97 -2.90 -4.30
CA VAL A 234 3.07 -2.51 -3.41
C VAL A 234 4.25 -3.48 -3.50
N TYR A 235 3.98 -4.79 -3.55
CA TYR A 235 5.02 -5.80 -3.72
C TYR A 235 5.69 -5.68 -5.10
N TYR A 236 4.92 -5.38 -6.14
CA TYR A 236 5.49 -5.15 -7.47
C TYR A 236 6.32 -3.87 -7.54
N ASP A 237 5.91 -2.81 -6.85
CA ASP A 237 6.70 -1.59 -6.71
C ASP A 237 8.00 -1.85 -5.97
N TYR A 238 7.95 -2.56 -4.84
CA TYR A 238 9.16 -2.97 -4.12
C TYR A 238 10.11 -3.75 -5.02
N ARG A 239 9.64 -4.76 -5.73
CA ARG A 239 10.47 -5.56 -6.64
C ARG A 239 11.13 -4.75 -7.74
N ARG A 240 10.46 -3.71 -8.20
CA ARG A 240 10.90 -2.85 -9.29
C ARG A 240 11.86 -1.74 -8.84
N THR A 241 11.69 -1.25 -7.62
CA THR A 241 12.32 -0.02 -7.15
C THR A 241 13.11 -0.17 -5.85
N GLY A 242 12.81 -1.18 -5.04
CA GLY A 242 13.28 -1.29 -3.66
C GLY A 242 12.43 -0.51 -2.65
N TYR A 243 11.42 0.24 -3.10
CA TYR A 243 10.56 1.05 -2.23
C TYR A 243 9.11 0.51 -2.20
N PRO A 244 8.42 0.71 -1.06
CA PRO A 244 8.92 1.22 0.21
C PRO A 244 9.93 0.26 0.85
N ILE A 245 10.87 0.77 1.64
CA ILE A 245 11.81 -0.07 2.40
C ILE A 245 11.01 -0.91 3.39
N LEU A 246 11.10 -2.23 3.25
CA LEU A 246 10.38 -3.20 4.07
C LEU A 246 11.32 -3.81 5.11
N PRO A 247 10.90 -3.95 6.39
CA PRO A 247 11.71 -4.59 7.41
C PRO A 247 11.94 -6.07 7.09
N ILE A 248 13.15 -6.54 7.33
CA ILE A 248 13.54 -7.95 7.14
C ILE A 248 14.20 -8.44 8.42
N ASN A 249 13.74 -9.58 8.91
CA ASN A 249 14.36 -10.27 10.04
C ASN A 249 14.97 -11.58 9.57
N PRO A 250 16.30 -11.67 9.44
CA PRO A 250 16.97 -12.90 8.98
C PRO A 250 16.72 -14.12 9.88
N ALA A 251 16.38 -13.91 11.16
CA ALA A 251 16.11 -15.00 12.10
C ALA A 251 14.76 -15.71 11.82
N THR A 252 13.81 -15.02 11.21
CA THR A 252 12.46 -15.57 10.89
C THR A 252 12.25 -15.77 9.41
N ASN A 253 13.02 -15.12 8.55
CA ASN A 253 12.96 -15.29 7.10
C ASN A 253 13.50 -16.67 6.69
N ARG A 254 12.65 -17.50 6.09
CA ARG A 254 12.96 -18.87 5.68
C ARG A 254 13.43 -18.99 4.23
N ASN A 255 13.61 -17.87 3.53
CA ASN A 255 14.14 -17.88 2.17
C ASN A 255 15.60 -18.35 2.14
N THR A 256 16.06 -18.86 1.00
CA THR A 256 17.46 -19.24 0.77
C THR A 256 18.40 -18.08 1.06
N MET A 257 18.01 -16.86 0.65
CA MET A 257 18.65 -15.60 1.07
C MET A 257 17.76 -14.94 2.11
N ASN A 258 18.09 -15.15 3.39
CA ASN A 258 17.26 -14.70 4.51
C ASN A 258 17.39 -13.20 4.82
N ASP A 259 18.31 -12.49 4.17
CA ASP A 259 18.56 -11.06 4.27
C ASP A 259 17.71 -10.21 3.30
N ARG A 260 16.85 -10.85 2.51
CA ARG A 260 16.02 -10.17 1.50
C ARG A 260 14.65 -10.79 1.32
N LEU A 261 13.73 -10.01 0.75
CA LEU A 261 12.40 -10.47 0.43
C LEU A 261 12.38 -11.29 -0.88
N PRO A 262 11.36 -12.13 -1.06
CA PRO A 262 11.14 -12.84 -2.32
C PRO A 262 11.02 -11.87 -3.50
N MET A 263 11.64 -12.22 -4.62
CA MET A 263 11.56 -11.45 -5.87
C MET A 263 10.60 -12.08 -6.89
N ARG A 264 10.14 -13.31 -6.63
CA ARG A 264 9.17 -14.05 -7.45
C ARG A 264 8.42 -15.08 -6.60
N TRP A 265 7.33 -15.60 -7.13
CA TRP A 265 6.75 -16.85 -6.65
C TRP A 265 7.45 -18.04 -7.29
N MET A 266 7.53 -19.13 -6.56
CA MET A 266 7.89 -20.44 -7.14
C MET A 266 6.79 -20.90 -8.09
N TYR A 267 7.13 -21.82 -8.97
CA TYR A 267 6.12 -22.52 -9.78
C TYR A 267 5.13 -23.25 -8.87
N PRO A 268 3.83 -23.28 -9.22
CA PRO A 268 2.86 -24.03 -8.42
C PRO A 268 3.18 -25.53 -8.43
N LYS A 269 2.87 -26.21 -7.33
CA LYS A 269 3.13 -27.65 -7.20
C LYS A 269 2.53 -28.49 -8.34
N SER A 270 1.40 -28.06 -8.89
CA SER A 270 0.79 -28.70 -10.05
C SER A 270 1.72 -28.82 -11.26
N GLU A 271 2.60 -27.83 -11.48
CA GLU A 271 3.58 -27.92 -12.57
C GLU A 271 4.58 -29.03 -12.32
N SER A 272 5.06 -29.19 -11.08
CA SER A 272 5.96 -30.29 -10.72
C SER A 272 5.28 -31.64 -10.78
N ASP A 273 3.98 -31.74 -10.49
CA ASP A 273 3.23 -32.98 -10.46
C ASP A 273 2.80 -33.46 -11.86
N TYR A 274 2.49 -32.54 -12.79
CA TYR A 274 1.85 -32.89 -14.06
C TYR A 274 2.61 -32.39 -15.30
N ASN A 275 3.62 -31.54 -15.15
CA ASN A 275 4.35 -30.90 -16.25
C ASN A 275 5.85 -30.75 -15.96
N LEU A 276 6.43 -31.70 -15.25
CA LEU A 276 7.79 -31.63 -14.71
C LEU A 276 8.87 -31.37 -15.79
N GLU A 277 8.74 -31.97 -16.96
CA GLU A 277 9.70 -31.85 -18.06
C GLU A 277 9.79 -30.40 -18.53
N HIS A 278 8.65 -29.79 -18.87
CA HIS A 278 8.62 -28.40 -19.35
C HIS A 278 8.91 -27.39 -18.23
N GLN A 279 8.54 -27.71 -16.99
CA GLN A 279 8.95 -26.90 -15.84
C GLN A 279 10.47 -26.88 -15.69
N ASN A 280 11.14 -28.03 -15.79
CA ASN A 280 12.61 -28.12 -15.70
C ASN A 280 13.30 -27.37 -16.85
N GLU A 281 12.79 -27.47 -18.08
CA GLU A 281 13.29 -26.70 -19.21
C GLU A 281 13.17 -25.18 -18.96
N ALA A 282 12.00 -24.74 -18.45
CA ALA A 282 11.77 -23.34 -18.14
C ALA A 282 12.68 -22.84 -17.00
N LEU A 283 12.85 -23.65 -15.95
CA LEU A 283 13.75 -23.33 -14.84
C LEU A 283 15.21 -23.24 -15.31
N GLN A 284 15.64 -24.19 -16.14
CA GLN A 284 17.00 -24.16 -16.70
C GLN A 284 17.24 -22.90 -17.53
N ARG A 285 16.30 -22.55 -18.40
CA ARG A 285 16.41 -21.38 -19.28
C ARG A 285 16.38 -20.04 -18.52
N GLN A 286 15.54 -19.95 -17.48
CA GLN A 286 15.29 -18.66 -16.79
C GLN A 286 16.11 -18.47 -15.52
N PHE A 287 16.39 -19.56 -14.80
CA PHE A 287 16.91 -19.49 -13.42
C PHE A 287 18.10 -20.41 -13.14
N GLY A 288 18.65 -21.10 -14.16
CA GLY A 288 19.76 -22.01 -14.00
C GLY A 288 19.39 -23.32 -13.30
N GLY A 289 18.14 -23.78 -13.49
CA GLY A 289 17.63 -25.06 -13.01
C GLY A 289 17.11 -25.07 -11.57
N VAL A 290 17.11 -23.92 -10.87
CA VAL A 290 16.67 -23.85 -9.47
C VAL A 290 15.42 -23.00 -9.34
N ASP A 291 14.37 -23.55 -8.77
CA ASP A 291 13.14 -22.82 -8.42
C ASP A 291 13.29 -22.17 -7.04
N ASP A 292 13.79 -20.93 -7.03
CA ASP A 292 14.10 -20.16 -5.83
C ASP A 292 13.39 -18.80 -5.89
N VAL A 293 12.71 -18.42 -4.81
CA VAL A 293 11.98 -17.14 -4.68
C VAL A 293 12.90 -15.91 -4.79
N ASN A 294 14.19 -16.05 -4.52
CA ASN A 294 15.15 -14.95 -4.59
C ASN A 294 15.76 -14.76 -5.99
N LYS A 295 15.46 -15.64 -6.95
CA LYS A 295 15.91 -15.48 -8.34
C LYS A 295 15.20 -14.30 -9.03
N LEU A 296 15.96 -13.50 -9.76
CA LEU A 296 15.38 -12.38 -10.52
C LEU A 296 14.74 -12.88 -11.80
N MET A 297 13.51 -12.45 -12.02
CA MET A 297 12.84 -12.61 -13.31
C MET A 297 13.49 -11.70 -14.36
N TRP A 298 13.45 -12.12 -15.64
CA TRP A 298 14.01 -11.33 -16.75
C TRP A 298 13.46 -9.88 -16.81
N ILE A 299 12.21 -9.67 -16.37
CA ILE A 299 11.57 -8.34 -16.34
C ILE A 299 12.17 -7.41 -15.29
N LEU A 300 12.93 -7.95 -14.32
CA LEU A 300 13.59 -7.22 -13.25
C LEU A 300 15.10 -7.07 -13.45
N GLN A 301 15.63 -7.68 -14.49
CA GLN A 301 17.08 -7.67 -14.85
C GLN A 301 17.45 -6.46 -15.68
#